data_7129fd93a3afcc3bc8d02f80c868f086
#
_entry.id   7129fd93a3afcc3bc8d02f80c868f086
#
_cell.length_a   1.000
_cell.length_b   1.000
_cell.length_c   1.000
_cell.angle_alpha   90.00
_cell.angle_beta   90.00
_cell.angle_gamma   90.00
#
_symmetry.space_group_name_H-M   'P 1'
#
loop_
_entity.id
_entity.type
_entity.pdbx_description
1 polymer ?
#
loop_
_entity_poly.entity_id
_entity_poly.type
_entity_poly.pdbx_seq_one_letter_code
_entity_poly.pdbx_strand_id
1 'polypeptide(L)'
;MQVVDDTLKAEDAYRLATRGTTMLWSGDYHNARQLLSALGRRIPGARPAKRSAGQKAEPGPDVGADFYRHRQARSRRSRLLASILVPLAPGPAVDLRRAPDIAQAWTHAHGRLPEAAVVPLQDLLGVLGADQWRIRGVSVPALQDTIHPHYGAFAPVRGEYLDLVAEQPLPETTTAFDIGTGTGVIAAILARRGINHVIATDLSDRAIACAGENLARLGVGDIVELEQTDMFPAGRRAGLVVCNPPWLPGSANTLLDQAVYDPKSRMLRAFLTGLLAHLEPGGEGWLVISDLAEQLGLRSRDELLGWIADAGLRVAGRRDVKPTHRRAVDPDDPFHSARSAEITSLWRLTPA
;
A
#
# COMPACT_ATOMS: atom_id res chain seq x y z
N MET A 1 8.43 10.40 29.18
CA MET A 1 8.33 11.53 28.21
C MET A 1 9.12 12.70 28.78
N GLN A 2 9.86 13.41 27.94
CA GLN A 2 10.66 14.59 28.31
C GLN A 2 10.25 15.77 27.40
N VAL A 3 10.02 16.96 27.99
CA VAL A 3 9.80 18.17 27.20
C VAL A 3 11.14 18.67 26.68
N VAL A 4 11.20 19.02 25.41
CA VAL A 4 12.42 19.45 24.68
C VAL A 4 12.09 20.62 23.74
N ASP A 5 13.10 21.38 23.40
CA ASP A 5 12.96 22.59 22.57
C ASP A 5 14.08 22.71 21.51
N ASP A 6 14.19 23.90 20.94
CA ASP A 6 15.14 24.25 19.87
C ASP A 6 16.62 24.05 20.24
N THR A 7 16.95 23.86 21.53
CA THR A 7 18.32 23.62 22.01
C THR A 7 18.76 22.16 21.88
N LEU A 8 17.81 21.23 21.68
CA LEU A 8 18.09 19.79 21.60
C LEU A 8 18.88 19.45 20.33
N LYS A 9 20.09 18.91 20.52
CA LYS A 9 20.92 18.43 19.40
C LYS A 9 20.48 17.05 18.94
N ALA A 10 20.68 16.76 17.63
CA ALA A 10 20.27 15.49 17.05
C ALA A 10 21.02 14.27 17.65
N GLU A 11 22.20 14.45 18.22
CA GLU A 11 22.92 13.38 18.93
C GLU A 11 22.26 13.03 20.24
N ASP A 12 21.83 14.03 21.00
CA ASP A 12 21.11 13.84 22.26
C ASP A 12 19.72 13.24 22.01
N ALA A 13 19.03 13.72 20.98
CA ALA A 13 17.75 13.12 20.53
C ALA A 13 17.93 11.64 20.16
N TYR A 14 19.01 11.27 19.48
CA TYR A 14 19.31 9.87 19.16
C TYR A 14 19.53 9.02 20.41
N ARG A 15 20.29 9.55 21.39
CA ARG A 15 20.51 8.88 22.68
C ARG A 15 19.23 8.68 23.48
N LEU A 16 18.37 9.71 23.52
CA LEU A 16 17.06 9.63 24.19
C LEU A 16 16.16 8.60 23.52
N ALA A 17 16.02 8.68 22.18
CA ALA A 17 15.19 7.75 21.42
C ALA A 17 15.64 6.28 21.58
N THR A 18 16.96 6.01 21.57
CA THR A 18 17.51 4.66 21.76
C THR A 18 17.28 4.11 23.16
N ARG A 19 17.11 4.97 24.16
CA ARG A 19 16.72 4.59 25.54
C ARG A 19 15.21 4.44 25.72
N GLY A 20 14.42 4.63 24.64
CA GLY A 20 12.96 4.57 24.68
C GLY A 20 12.29 5.82 25.25
N THR A 21 13.02 6.94 25.37
CA THR A 21 12.45 8.20 25.85
C THR A 21 11.73 8.91 24.70
N THR A 22 10.46 9.23 24.90
CA THR A 22 9.69 10.10 24.00
C THR A 22 9.96 11.57 24.34
N MET A 23 10.05 12.42 23.32
CA MET A 23 10.42 13.83 23.39
C MET A 23 9.23 14.68 22.93
N LEU A 24 8.57 15.36 23.90
CA LEU A 24 7.51 16.31 23.58
C LEU A 24 8.14 17.65 23.19
N TRP A 25 7.92 18.04 21.94
CA TRP A 25 8.46 19.25 21.39
C TRP A 25 7.68 20.50 21.87
N SER A 26 8.38 21.52 22.32
CA SER A 26 7.82 22.81 22.76
C SER A 26 8.43 24.02 22.02
N GLY A 27 9.35 23.79 21.10
CA GLY A 27 10.02 24.82 20.30
C GLY A 27 9.31 25.11 18.97
N ASP A 28 10.09 25.57 18.00
CA ASP A 28 9.58 25.92 16.68
C ASP A 28 9.31 24.67 15.82
N TYR A 29 8.19 24.65 15.09
CA TYR A 29 7.79 23.52 14.25
C TYR A 29 8.82 23.18 13.14
N HIS A 30 9.41 24.20 12.50
CA HIS A 30 10.42 23.95 11.47
C HIS A 30 11.69 23.33 12.05
N ASN A 31 12.07 23.72 13.27
CA ASN A 31 13.21 23.13 13.97
C ASN A 31 12.93 21.68 14.37
N ALA A 32 11.70 21.35 14.79
CA ALA A 32 11.28 19.95 15.01
C ALA A 32 11.47 19.10 13.74
N ARG A 33 11.05 19.61 12.58
CA ARG A 33 11.24 18.92 11.28
C ARG A 33 12.71 18.75 10.92
N GLN A 34 13.53 19.78 11.17
CA GLN A 34 14.98 19.69 10.94
C GLN A 34 15.62 18.65 11.87
N LEU A 35 15.22 18.64 13.15
CA LEU A 35 15.69 17.64 14.11
C LEU A 35 15.27 16.22 13.68
N LEU A 36 14.02 16.00 13.28
CA LEU A 36 13.54 14.71 12.77
C LEU A 36 14.37 14.23 11.57
N SER A 37 14.66 15.14 10.64
CA SER A 37 15.49 14.84 9.48
C SER A 37 16.94 14.51 9.89
N ALA A 38 17.53 15.28 10.82
CA ALA A 38 18.87 15.06 11.33
C ALA A 38 18.98 13.76 12.15
N LEU A 39 17.96 13.44 12.96
CA LEU A 39 17.84 12.16 13.66
C LEU A 39 17.80 11.02 12.66
N GLY A 40 16.98 11.15 11.61
CA GLY A 40 16.88 10.16 10.55
C GLY A 40 18.19 9.84 9.83
N ARG A 41 19.08 10.82 9.69
CA ARG A 41 20.43 10.60 9.10
C ARG A 41 21.39 9.88 10.05
N ARG A 42 21.18 9.93 11.36
CA ARG A 42 22.02 9.27 12.37
C ARG A 42 21.65 7.81 12.63
N ILE A 43 20.45 7.40 12.29
CA ILE A 43 20.02 6.00 12.51
C ILE A 43 20.77 5.10 11.52
N PRO A 44 21.58 4.11 11.99
CA PRO A 44 22.31 3.19 11.13
C PRO A 44 21.39 2.41 10.19
N GLY A 45 21.85 2.10 8.99
CA GLY A 45 21.08 1.37 7.98
C GLY A 45 20.00 2.22 7.29
N ALA A 46 19.98 3.53 7.53
CA ALA A 46 19.01 4.45 6.95
C ALA A 46 19.30 4.82 5.48
N ARG A 47 20.50 4.66 5.05
CA ARG A 47 20.94 4.79 3.65
C ARG A 47 21.66 3.52 3.24
N PRO A 48 21.44 3.00 2.03
CA PRO A 48 22.37 2.06 1.45
C PRO A 48 23.77 2.72 1.52
N ALA A 49 24.76 1.95 1.93
CA ALA A 49 26.15 2.44 1.85
C ALA A 49 26.37 2.91 0.41
N LYS A 50 26.90 4.13 0.21
CA LYS A 50 27.32 4.58 -1.12
C LYS A 50 28.29 3.52 -1.66
N ARG A 51 27.80 2.73 -2.60
CA ARG A 51 28.65 1.78 -3.30
C ARG A 51 29.59 2.57 -4.19
N SER A 52 30.87 2.25 -4.12
CA SER A 52 31.84 2.69 -5.11
C SER A 52 31.39 2.19 -6.48
N ALA A 53 31.38 3.08 -7.46
CA ALA A 53 31.03 2.76 -8.83
C ALA A 53 31.86 1.52 -9.29
N GLY A 54 31.16 0.43 -9.60
CA GLY A 54 31.78 -0.82 -10.10
C GLY A 54 31.47 -2.10 -9.31
N GLN A 55 30.97 -2.04 -8.07
CA GLN A 55 30.57 -3.25 -7.35
C GLN A 55 29.14 -3.65 -7.69
N LYS A 56 28.96 -4.61 -8.60
CA LYS A 56 27.68 -5.35 -8.74
C LYS A 56 27.40 -6.06 -7.42
N ALA A 57 26.19 -5.82 -6.86
CA ALA A 57 25.73 -6.64 -5.77
C ALA A 57 25.46 -8.05 -6.31
N GLU A 58 26.34 -8.97 -5.99
CA GLU A 58 25.88 -10.35 -6.00
C GLU A 58 24.85 -10.50 -4.86
N PRO A 59 23.67 -11.07 -5.13
CA PRO A 59 22.75 -11.42 -4.05
C PRO A 59 23.52 -12.34 -3.11
N GLY A 60 23.50 -12.01 -1.81
CA GLY A 60 24.02 -12.94 -0.81
C GLY A 60 23.25 -14.28 -0.89
N PRO A 61 23.79 -15.36 -0.34
CA PRO A 61 23.20 -16.68 -0.44
C PRO A 61 21.76 -16.79 0.18
N ASP A 62 21.29 -15.75 0.88
CA ASP A 62 19.95 -15.71 1.49
C ASP A 62 19.33 -14.30 1.36
N VAL A 63 18.79 -14.01 0.18
CA VAL A 63 18.10 -12.74 -0.14
C VAL A 63 16.87 -12.53 0.75
N GLY A 64 16.19 -13.63 1.14
CA GLY A 64 15.02 -13.56 2.02
C GLY A 64 15.41 -13.09 3.42
N ALA A 65 16.49 -13.61 4.02
CA ALA A 65 16.97 -13.14 5.31
C ALA A 65 17.43 -11.67 5.25
N ASP A 66 18.07 -11.23 4.15
CA ASP A 66 18.42 -9.84 3.93
C ASP A 66 17.20 -8.93 3.88
N PHE A 67 16.12 -9.38 3.23
CA PHE A 67 14.87 -8.66 3.19
C PHE A 67 14.27 -8.49 4.59
N TYR A 68 14.21 -9.54 5.40
CA TYR A 68 13.70 -9.46 6.77
C TYR A 68 14.60 -8.56 7.66
N ARG A 69 15.93 -8.64 7.54
CA ARG A 69 16.85 -7.73 8.25
C ARG A 69 16.62 -6.27 7.87
N HIS A 70 16.44 -5.99 6.57
CA HIS A 70 16.13 -4.64 6.09
C HIS A 70 14.80 -4.14 6.66
N ARG A 71 13.77 -4.99 6.69
CA ARG A 71 12.47 -4.63 7.29
C ARG A 71 12.58 -4.34 8.78
N GLN A 72 13.32 -5.14 9.53
CA GLN A 72 13.59 -4.89 10.95
C GLN A 72 14.30 -3.55 11.16
N ALA A 73 15.30 -3.24 10.34
CA ALA A 73 16.00 -1.96 10.39
C ALA A 73 15.05 -0.78 10.09
N ARG A 74 14.16 -0.91 9.10
CA ARG A 74 13.13 0.10 8.81
C ARG A 74 12.13 0.27 9.95
N SER A 75 11.65 -0.82 10.55
CA SER A 75 10.74 -0.77 11.70
C SER A 75 11.41 -0.12 12.92
N ARG A 76 12.67 -0.46 13.20
CA ARG A 76 13.46 0.19 14.25
C ARG A 76 13.61 1.70 13.96
N ARG A 77 13.93 2.07 12.72
CA ARG A 77 14.04 3.46 12.31
C ARG A 77 12.73 4.23 12.54
N SER A 78 11.59 3.67 12.10
CA SER A 78 10.28 4.29 12.28
C SER A 78 9.97 4.53 13.75
N ARG A 79 10.23 3.55 14.62
CA ARG A 79 10.04 3.69 16.08
C ARG A 79 10.90 4.80 16.70
N LEU A 80 12.18 4.92 16.28
CA LEU A 80 13.07 5.96 16.77
C LEU A 80 12.60 7.36 16.30
N LEU A 81 12.13 7.49 15.06
CA LEU A 81 11.59 8.75 14.55
C LEU A 81 10.25 9.13 15.20
N ALA A 82 9.42 8.15 15.53
CA ALA A 82 8.16 8.36 16.24
C ALA A 82 8.36 8.84 17.69
N SER A 83 9.59 8.87 18.22
CA SER A 83 9.88 9.39 19.55
C SER A 83 9.77 10.93 19.67
N ILE A 84 9.78 11.67 18.57
CA ILE A 84 9.55 13.12 18.55
C ILE A 84 8.05 13.36 18.44
N LEU A 85 7.46 13.89 19.49
CA LEU A 85 6.03 14.15 19.62
C LEU A 85 5.75 15.64 19.50
N VAL A 86 4.59 15.99 18.94
CA VAL A 86 4.07 17.36 18.86
C VAL A 86 2.70 17.45 19.53
N PRO A 87 2.41 18.56 20.26
CA PRO A 87 1.11 18.77 20.85
C PRO A 87 0.09 19.23 19.80
N LEU A 88 -1.13 18.70 19.89
CA LEU A 88 -2.29 19.13 19.13
C LEU A 88 -3.33 19.71 20.08
N ALA A 89 -3.83 20.88 19.75
CA ALA A 89 -4.99 21.49 20.39
C ALA A 89 -6.30 20.92 19.79
N PRO A 90 -7.44 21.01 20.53
CA PRO A 90 -8.76 20.71 19.99
C PRO A 90 -9.06 21.51 18.72
N GLY A 91 -9.84 20.92 17.79
CA GLY A 91 -10.10 21.54 16.49
C GLY A 91 -8.89 21.50 15.54
N PRO A 92 -8.28 20.36 15.40
CA PRO A 92 -6.89 19.95 15.14
C PRO A 92 -5.97 21.11 14.69
N ALA A 93 -5.22 21.64 15.64
CA ALA A 93 -4.17 22.64 15.41
C ALA A 93 -2.88 22.22 16.11
N VAL A 94 -1.73 22.44 15.47
CA VAL A 94 -0.43 22.22 16.11
C VAL A 94 -0.10 23.45 16.97
N ASP A 95 -0.02 23.26 18.27
CA ASP A 95 0.29 24.34 19.22
C ASP A 95 1.81 24.59 19.32
N LEU A 96 2.39 25.00 18.21
CA LEU A 96 3.81 25.34 18.08
C LEU A 96 3.99 26.55 17.17
N ARG A 97 5.01 27.34 17.45
CA ARG A 97 5.38 28.47 16.60
C ARG A 97 5.64 28.04 15.16
N ARG A 98 5.13 28.78 14.18
CA ARG A 98 5.26 28.53 12.73
C ARG A 98 4.75 27.17 12.25
N ALA A 99 3.84 26.56 13.00
CA ALA A 99 3.19 25.35 12.54
C ALA A 99 2.27 25.64 11.34
N PRO A 100 2.13 24.70 10.41
CA PRO A 100 1.15 24.82 9.32
C PRO A 100 -0.27 24.60 9.86
N ASP A 101 -1.25 25.07 9.12
CA ASP A 101 -2.62 24.62 9.30
C ASP A 101 -2.73 23.14 8.92
N ILE A 102 -3.26 22.35 9.83
CA ILE A 102 -3.43 20.90 9.65
C ILE A 102 -4.89 20.47 9.69
N ALA A 103 -5.82 21.41 9.93
CA ALA A 103 -7.20 21.10 10.27
C ALA A 103 -7.89 20.22 9.21
N GLN A 104 -7.75 20.57 7.94
CA GLN A 104 -8.32 19.81 6.83
C GLN A 104 -7.67 18.44 6.70
N ALA A 105 -6.33 18.38 6.64
CA ALA A 105 -5.57 17.15 6.48
C ALA A 105 -5.86 16.15 7.62
N TRP A 106 -5.89 16.64 8.85
CA TRP A 106 -6.23 15.83 10.01
C TRP A 106 -7.66 15.30 9.95
N THR A 107 -8.63 16.17 9.63
CA THR A 107 -10.04 15.78 9.54
C THR A 107 -10.26 14.72 8.48
N HIS A 108 -9.60 14.83 7.33
CA HIS A 108 -9.63 13.81 6.28
C HIS A 108 -9.03 12.48 6.71
N ALA A 109 -7.99 12.48 7.55
CA ALA A 109 -7.29 11.27 7.98
C ALA A 109 -7.92 10.61 9.20
N HIS A 110 -8.40 11.41 10.17
CA HIS A 110 -8.77 10.94 11.51
C HIS A 110 -10.14 11.44 11.99
N GLY A 111 -10.79 12.32 11.24
CA GLY A 111 -12.02 12.97 11.69
C GLY A 111 -11.77 14.06 12.73
N ARG A 112 -12.77 14.32 13.59
CA ARG A 112 -12.71 15.38 14.61
C ARG A 112 -11.69 15.06 15.69
N LEU A 113 -11.03 16.11 16.21
CA LEU A 113 -10.19 16.07 17.40
C LEU A 113 -10.87 16.90 18.51
N PRO A 114 -11.70 16.30 19.37
CA PRO A 114 -12.44 17.04 20.39
C PRO A 114 -11.58 17.47 21.58
N GLU A 115 -10.48 16.76 21.85
CA GLU A 115 -9.59 16.98 22.99
C GLU A 115 -8.14 17.15 22.53
N ALA A 116 -7.31 17.75 23.40
CA ALA A 116 -5.89 17.88 23.13
C ALA A 116 -5.23 16.49 23.05
N ALA A 117 -4.29 16.33 22.12
CA ALA A 117 -3.57 15.09 21.90
C ALA A 117 -2.07 15.34 21.73
N VAL A 118 -1.31 14.27 21.76
CA VAL A 118 0.12 14.29 21.45
C VAL A 118 0.37 13.21 20.40
N VAL A 119 0.99 13.61 19.29
CA VAL A 119 1.20 12.69 18.15
C VAL A 119 2.65 12.70 17.69
N PRO A 120 3.16 11.59 17.14
CA PRO A 120 4.46 11.58 16.50
C PRO A 120 4.51 12.59 15.34
N LEU A 121 5.54 13.42 15.31
CA LEU A 121 5.74 14.37 14.20
C LEU A 121 5.82 13.65 12.85
N GLN A 122 6.43 12.47 12.82
CA GLN A 122 6.50 11.65 11.60
C GLN A 122 5.10 11.30 11.08
N ASP A 123 4.17 10.94 11.96
CA ASP A 123 2.81 10.55 11.58
C ASP A 123 2.01 11.77 11.08
N LEU A 124 2.17 12.91 11.76
CA LEU A 124 1.59 14.18 11.29
C LEU A 124 2.08 14.56 9.88
N LEU A 125 3.39 14.40 9.61
CA LEU A 125 3.93 14.64 8.27
C LEU A 125 3.38 13.64 7.24
N GLY A 126 3.11 12.41 7.66
CA GLY A 126 2.42 11.40 6.84
C GLY A 126 1.00 11.82 6.48
N VAL A 127 0.24 12.34 7.45
CA VAL A 127 -1.12 12.87 7.24
C VAL A 127 -1.10 14.04 6.25
N LEU A 128 -0.22 15.02 6.45
CA LEU A 128 -0.07 16.15 5.53
C LEU A 128 0.33 15.71 4.11
N GLY A 129 1.24 14.73 4.01
CA GLY A 129 1.65 14.19 2.72
C GLY A 129 0.51 13.46 1.99
N ALA A 130 -0.28 12.67 2.72
CA ALA A 130 -1.42 11.95 2.16
C ALA A 130 -2.53 12.91 1.69
N ASP A 131 -2.77 13.99 2.43
CA ASP A 131 -3.74 15.00 2.04
C ASP A 131 -3.34 15.72 0.73
N GLN A 132 -2.05 15.98 0.52
CA GLN A 132 -1.55 16.50 -0.74
C GLN A 132 -1.81 15.54 -1.92
N TRP A 133 -1.67 14.22 -1.71
CA TRP A 133 -2.02 13.21 -2.71
C TRP A 133 -3.52 13.16 -2.96
N ARG A 134 -4.34 13.27 -1.90
CA ARG A 134 -5.80 13.33 -2.01
C ARG A 134 -6.25 14.55 -2.82
N ILE A 135 -5.66 15.73 -2.59
CA ILE A 135 -6.00 16.96 -3.31
C ILE A 135 -5.58 16.88 -4.78
N ARG A 136 -4.36 16.44 -5.06
CA ARG A 136 -3.82 16.40 -6.43
C ARG A 136 -4.38 15.27 -7.27
N GLY A 137 -4.67 14.14 -6.63
CA GLY A 137 -4.96 12.89 -7.32
C GLY A 137 -3.71 12.21 -7.89
N VAL A 138 -3.90 10.97 -8.27
CA VAL A 138 -2.93 10.13 -8.99
C VAL A 138 -3.50 9.85 -10.36
N SER A 139 -2.79 10.25 -11.41
CA SER A 139 -3.21 9.96 -12.78
C SER A 139 -3.21 8.47 -13.05
N VAL A 140 -4.31 7.98 -13.63
CA VAL A 140 -4.50 6.59 -14.05
C VAL A 140 -4.77 6.57 -15.54
N PRO A 141 -3.76 6.31 -16.39
CA PRO A 141 -3.90 6.32 -17.85
C PRO A 141 -5.02 5.41 -18.34
N ALA A 142 -5.19 4.23 -17.76
CA ALA A 142 -6.26 3.30 -18.09
C ALA A 142 -7.68 3.86 -17.88
N LEU A 143 -7.83 4.85 -17.00
CA LEU A 143 -9.09 5.57 -16.80
C LEU A 143 -9.16 6.90 -17.57
N GLN A 144 -8.03 7.40 -18.11
CA GLN A 144 -7.88 8.77 -18.62
C GLN A 144 -8.33 9.84 -17.61
N ASP A 145 -8.10 9.57 -16.32
CA ASP A 145 -8.61 10.33 -15.19
C ASP A 145 -7.69 10.20 -13.98
N THR A 146 -8.09 10.75 -12.82
CA THR A 146 -7.34 10.69 -11.56
C THR A 146 -8.10 9.90 -10.50
N ILE A 147 -7.33 9.22 -9.66
CA ILE A 147 -7.79 8.63 -8.39
C ILE A 147 -7.27 9.48 -7.24
N HIS A 148 -8.11 9.77 -6.26
CA HIS A 148 -7.81 10.57 -5.10
C HIS A 148 -7.71 9.68 -3.84
N PRO A 149 -6.50 9.20 -3.48
CA PRO A 149 -6.35 8.26 -2.39
C PRO A 149 -6.54 8.94 -1.02
N HIS A 150 -7.26 8.30 -0.11
CA HIS A 150 -7.35 8.72 1.28
C HIS A 150 -6.13 8.30 2.08
N TYR A 151 -5.91 8.96 3.23
CA TYR A 151 -4.90 8.52 4.19
C TYR A 151 -5.14 7.06 4.60
N GLY A 152 -4.12 6.22 4.44
CA GLY A 152 -4.22 4.78 4.73
C GLY A 152 -4.77 3.91 3.60
N ALA A 153 -5.34 4.49 2.54
CA ALA A 153 -5.67 3.76 1.32
C ALA A 153 -4.47 3.67 0.36
N PHE A 154 -4.36 2.55 -0.35
CA PHE A 154 -3.27 2.35 -1.30
C PHE A 154 -3.44 3.23 -2.54
N ALA A 155 -2.47 4.10 -2.78
CA ALA A 155 -2.45 4.91 -3.99
C ALA A 155 -1.92 4.10 -5.18
N PRO A 156 -2.61 4.02 -6.32
CA PRO A 156 -2.19 3.25 -7.50
C PRO A 156 -1.09 3.99 -8.29
N VAL A 157 0.02 4.31 -7.62
CA VAL A 157 1.19 4.99 -8.24
C VAL A 157 1.97 4.09 -9.19
N ARG A 158 1.72 2.80 -9.16
CA ARG A 158 2.17 1.81 -10.13
C ARG A 158 1.03 1.56 -11.10
N GLY A 159 1.11 2.05 -12.32
CA GLY A 159 0.02 1.95 -13.31
C GLY A 159 0.01 0.65 -14.11
N GLU A 160 1.17 -0.02 -14.24
CA GLU A 160 1.37 -1.15 -15.14
C GLU A 160 0.39 -2.31 -14.92
N TYR A 161 0.00 -2.58 -13.69
CA TYR A 161 -0.95 -3.64 -13.39
C TYR A 161 -2.39 -3.26 -13.80
N LEU A 162 -2.71 -1.99 -13.81
CA LEU A 162 -4.02 -1.49 -14.25
C LEU A 162 -4.18 -1.63 -15.76
N ASP A 163 -3.10 -1.43 -16.50
CA ASP A 163 -3.08 -1.64 -17.95
C ASP A 163 -3.36 -3.12 -18.30
N LEU A 164 -2.80 -4.07 -17.51
CA LEU A 164 -3.12 -5.49 -17.65
C LEU A 164 -4.63 -5.76 -17.50
N VAL A 165 -5.27 -5.15 -16.47
CA VAL A 165 -6.72 -5.28 -16.27
C VAL A 165 -7.51 -4.55 -17.37
N ALA A 166 -7.05 -3.38 -17.78
CA ALA A 166 -7.74 -2.59 -18.80
C ALA A 166 -7.71 -3.22 -20.20
N GLU A 167 -6.64 -3.93 -20.55
CA GLU A 167 -6.42 -4.47 -21.89
C GLU A 167 -6.78 -5.96 -22.03
N GLN A 168 -6.88 -6.70 -20.93
CA GLN A 168 -7.26 -8.13 -20.98
C GLN A 168 -8.69 -8.26 -21.53
N PRO A 169 -8.95 -9.03 -22.59
CA PRO A 169 -10.32 -9.25 -23.08
C PRO A 169 -11.26 -9.71 -21.95
N LEU A 170 -12.41 -9.04 -21.83
CA LEU A 170 -13.42 -9.42 -20.82
C LEU A 170 -14.08 -10.72 -21.23
N PRO A 171 -14.42 -11.62 -20.28
CA PRO A 171 -15.33 -12.72 -20.53
C PRO A 171 -16.75 -12.19 -20.84
N GLU A 172 -17.57 -13.01 -21.44
CA GLU A 172 -19.01 -12.69 -21.64
C GLU A 172 -19.73 -12.71 -20.29
N THR A 173 -19.81 -11.56 -19.66
CA THR A 173 -20.49 -11.39 -18.35
C THR A 173 -21.02 -9.99 -18.18
N THR A 174 -22.08 -9.87 -17.37
CA THR A 174 -22.63 -8.58 -16.95
C THR A 174 -22.22 -8.20 -15.53
N THR A 175 -21.71 -9.16 -14.75
CA THR A 175 -21.39 -8.98 -13.34
C THR A 175 -19.93 -9.31 -13.06
N ALA A 176 -19.22 -8.43 -12.34
CA ALA A 176 -17.86 -8.66 -11.89
C ALA A 176 -17.70 -8.31 -10.40
N PHE A 177 -16.72 -8.95 -9.75
CA PHE A 177 -16.27 -8.59 -8.41
C PHE A 177 -14.87 -8.00 -8.47
N ASP A 178 -14.63 -6.97 -7.64
CA ASP A 178 -13.30 -6.40 -7.34
C ASP A 178 -12.99 -6.65 -5.85
N ILE A 179 -12.18 -7.65 -5.57
CA ILE A 179 -11.87 -8.11 -4.21
C ILE A 179 -10.67 -7.37 -3.64
N GLY A 180 -10.87 -6.64 -2.54
CA GLY A 180 -9.87 -5.74 -1.97
C GLY A 180 -9.72 -4.47 -2.82
N THR A 181 -10.82 -3.80 -3.07
CA THR A 181 -10.95 -2.69 -4.04
C THR A 181 -10.07 -1.47 -3.73
N GLY A 182 -9.70 -1.26 -2.46
CA GLY A 182 -8.84 -0.16 -2.04
C GLY A 182 -9.38 1.21 -2.41
N THR A 183 -8.86 1.82 -3.47
CA THR A 183 -9.32 3.12 -3.98
C THR A 183 -10.45 3.05 -5.00
N GLY A 184 -10.95 1.86 -5.32
CA GLY A 184 -12.00 1.65 -6.33
C GLY A 184 -11.49 1.64 -7.78
N VAL A 185 -10.19 1.67 -7.98
CA VAL A 185 -9.59 1.86 -9.32
C VAL A 185 -9.87 0.72 -10.27
N ILE A 186 -9.80 -0.54 -9.84
CA ILE A 186 -10.09 -1.71 -10.67
C ILE A 186 -11.60 -1.77 -10.95
N ALA A 187 -12.44 -1.58 -9.94
CA ALA A 187 -13.90 -1.50 -10.12
C ALA A 187 -14.29 -0.43 -11.15
N ALA A 188 -13.67 0.76 -11.10
CA ALA A 188 -13.91 1.82 -12.07
C ALA A 188 -13.47 1.41 -13.51
N ILE A 189 -12.34 0.72 -13.66
CA ILE A 189 -11.89 0.20 -14.96
C ILE A 189 -12.91 -0.79 -15.51
N LEU A 190 -13.37 -1.75 -14.69
CA LEU A 190 -14.35 -2.76 -15.11
C LEU A 190 -15.68 -2.11 -15.54
N ALA A 191 -16.19 -1.15 -14.77
CA ALA A 191 -17.41 -0.40 -15.10
C ALA A 191 -17.26 0.37 -16.41
N ARG A 192 -16.17 1.12 -16.62
CA ARG A 192 -15.91 1.86 -17.86
C ARG A 192 -15.68 0.95 -19.08
N ARG A 193 -15.30 -0.31 -18.85
CA ARG A 193 -15.17 -1.32 -19.91
C ARG A 193 -16.48 -2.00 -20.29
N GLY A 194 -17.60 -1.64 -19.66
CA GLY A 194 -18.93 -2.12 -20.00
C GLY A 194 -19.47 -3.25 -19.14
N ILE A 195 -18.85 -3.54 -17.99
CA ILE A 195 -19.50 -4.40 -16.99
C ILE A 195 -20.67 -3.61 -16.38
N ASN A 196 -21.88 -4.19 -16.41
CA ASN A 196 -23.10 -3.51 -16.01
C ASN A 196 -23.28 -3.46 -14.49
N HIS A 197 -22.70 -4.40 -13.74
CA HIS A 197 -22.78 -4.46 -12.29
C HIS A 197 -21.44 -4.93 -11.71
N VAL A 198 -20.77 -4.08 -10.95
CA VAL A 198 -19.53 -4.42 -10.25
C VAL A 198 -19.80 -4.41 -8.75
N ILE A 199 -19.46 -5.50 -8.05
CA ILE A 199 -19.45 -5.52 -6.59
C ILE A 199 -18.01 -5.40 -6.14
N ALA A 200 -17.71 -4.31 -5.43
CA ALA A 200 -16.34 -4.01 -4.99
C ALA A 200 -16.27 -4.14 -3.47
N THR A 201 -15.42 -5.02 -2.99
CA THR A 201 -15.32 -5.36 -1.56
C THR A 201 -14.00 -4.89 -0.97
N ASP A 202 -14.02 -4.50 0.31
CA ASP A 202 -12.80 -4.28 1.12
C ASP A 202 -13.14 -4.48 2.61
N LEU A 203 -12.17 -4.94 3.38
CA LEU A 203 -12.31 -5.07 4.83
C LEU A 203 -12.27 -3.72 5.55
N SER A 204 -11.56 -2.75 4.96
CA SER A 204 -11.32 -1.43 5.54
C SER A 204 -12.45 -0.45 5.21
N ASP A 205 -13.10 0.10 6.25
CA ASP A 205 -14.06 1.19 6.15
C ASP A 205 -13.49 2.42 5.41
N ARG A 206 -12.19 2.70 5.61
CA ARG A 206 -11.47 3.78 4.93
C ARG A 206 -11.32 3.53 3.44
N ALA A 207 -11.05 2.28 3.04
CA ALA A 207 -10.97 1.89 1.64
C ALA A 207 -12.34 2.03 0.96
N ILE A 208 -13.41 1.54 1.60
CA ILE A 208 -14.79 1.69 1.12
C ILE A 208 -15.17 3.16 0.94
N ALA A 209 -14.90 4.01 1.95
CA ALA A 209 -15.15 5.46 1.84
C ALA A 209 -14.34 6.10 0.69
N CYS A 210 -13.06 5.73 0.55
CA CYS A 210 -12.20 6.20 -0.52
C CYS A 210 -12.71 5.77 -1.90
N ALA A 211 -13.08 4.49 -2.05
CA ALA A 211 -13.64 3.96 -3.28
C ALA A 211 -14.94 4.71 -3.65
N GLY A 212 -15.85 4.91 -2.69
CA GLY A 212 -17.11 5.62 -2.92
C GLY A 212 -16.91 7.03 -3.47
N GLU A 213 -16.02 7.82 -2.87
CA GLU A 213 -15.73 9.17 -3.37
C GLU A 213 -15.10 9.15 -4.78
N ASN A 214 -14.20 8.21 -5.06
CA ASN A 214 -13.58 8.08 -6.38
C ASN A 214 -14.58 7.62 -7.44
N LEU A 215 -15.40 6.60 -7.15
CA LEU A 215 -16.40 6.06 -8.08
C LEU A 215 -17.46 7.10 -8.42
N ALA A 216 -17.92 7.88 -7.45
CA ALA A 216 -18.85 8.99 -7.66
C ALA A 216 -18.22 10.06 -8.57
N ARG A 217 -16.95 10.46 -8.32
CA ARG A 217 -16.23 11.43 -9.16
C ARG A 217 -16.02 10.93 -10.58
N LEU A 218 -15.76 9.65 -10.76
CA LEU A 218 -15.56 9.02 -12.06
C LEU A 218 -16.88 8.77 -12.83
N GLY A 219 -18.04 9.05 -12.21
CA GLY A 219 -19.36 8.88 -12.80
C GLY A 219 -19.78 7.42 -12.99
N VAL A 220 -19.26 6.51 -12.17
CA VAL A 220 -19.59 5.08 -12.22
C VAL A 220 -20.20 4.55 -10.91
N GLY A 221 -20.57 5.44 -9.99
CA GLY A 221 -21.13 5.07 -8.68
C GLY A 221 -22.43 4.26 -8.78
N ASP A 222 -23.24 4.48 -9.81
CA ASP A 222 -24.49 3.72 -10.01
C ASP A 222 -24.25 2.29 -10.54
N ILE A 223 -23.06 2.01 -11.06
CA ILE A 223 -22.67 0.70 -11.62
C ILE A 223 -21.95 -0.15 -10.57
N VAL A 224 -21.30 0.49 -9.58
CA VAL A 224 -20.46 -0.17 -8.60
C VAL A 224 -21.14 -0.18 -7.23
N GLU A 225 -21.49 -1.36 -6.75
CA GLU A 225 -21.95 -1.61 -5.39
C GLU A 225 -20.73 -1.81 -4.48
N LEU A 226 -20.64 -1.05 -3.38
CA LEU A 226 -19.57 -1.18 -2.39
C LEU A 226 -20.07 -2.01 -1.20
N GLU A 227 -19.29 -3.02 -0.81
CA GLU A 227 -19.60 -3.87 0.34
C GLU A 227 -18.39 -3.99 1.26
N GLN A 228 -18.57 -3.62 2.54
CA GLN A 228 -17.53 -3.82 3.55
C GLN A 228 -17.58 -5.26 4.06
N THR A 229 -16.70 -6.10 3.54
CA THR A 229 -16.62 -7.52 3.92
C THR A 229 -15.20 -8.08 3.80
N ASP A 230 -14.91 -9.19 4.48
CA ASP A 230 -13.65 -9.92 4.32
C ASP A 230 -13.75 -10.83 3.09
N MET A 231 -13.10 -10.43 2.02
CA MET A 231 -13.02 -11.12 0.74
C MET A 231 -14.29 -11.01 -0.12
N PHE A 232 -15.12 -12.05 -0.20
CA PHE A 232 -16.19 -12.18 -1.18
C PHE A 232 -17.55 -11.71 -0.65
N PRO A 233 -18.41 -11.15 -1.51
CA PRO A 233 -19.80 -10.86 -1.15
C PRO A 233 -20.57 -12.17 -0.90
N ALA A 234 -21.30 -12.22 0.22
CA ALA A 234 -21.95 -13.43 0.67
C ALA A 234 -23.07 -13.91 -0.28
N GLY A 235 -23.02 -15.18 -0.68
CA GLY A 235 -24.08 -15.82 -1.46
C GLY A 235 -24.19 -15.34 -2.91
N ARG A 236 -23.23 -14.55 -3.40
CA ARG A 236 -23.25 -14.00 -4.77
C ARG A 236 -22.19 -14.69 -5.64
N ARG A 237 -22.42 -14.64 -6.95
CA ARG A 237 -21.51 -15.14 -7.99
C ARG A 237 -21.37 -14.11 -9.09
N ALA A 238 -20.25 -14.16 -9.81
CA ALA A 238 -19.95 -13.31 -10.96
C ALA A 238 -19.25 -14.09 -12.07
N GLY A 239 -19.40 -13.66 -13.31
CA GLY A 239 -18.65 -14.25 -14.42
C GLY A 239 -17.20 -13.80 -14.45
N LEU A 240 -16.87 -12.71 -13.74
CA LEU A 240 -15.49 -12.24 -13.57
C LEU A 240 -15.24 -11.86 -12.11
N VAL A 241 -14.16 -12.39 -11.53
CA VAL A 241 -13.72 -11.99 -10.18
C VAL A 241 -12.26 -11.56 -10.24
N VAL A 242 -11.99 -10.29 -9.92
CA VAL A 242 -10.64 -9.70 -9.96
C VAL A 242 -10.12 -9.51 -8.54
N CYS A 243 -8.85 -9.81 -8.33
CA CYS A 243 -8.16 -9.54 -7.08
C CYS A 243 -6.72 -9.10 -7.34
N ASN A 244 -6.33 -7.99 -6.71
CA ASN A 244 -4.94 -7.54 -6.62
C ASN A 244 -4.51 -7.57 -5.14
N PRO A 245 -4.19 -8.76 -4.58
CA PRO A 245 -3.81 -8.88 -3.17
C PRO A 245 -2.45 -8.23 -2.92
N PRO A 246 -2.07 -7.97 -1.66
CA PRO A 246 -0.71 -7.56 -1.33
C PRO A 246 0.29 -8.63 -1.78
N TRP A 247 1.38 -8.21 -2.45
CA TRP A 247 2.26 -9.13 -3.18
C TRP A 247 3.33 -9.82 -2.34
N LEU A 248 3.71 -9.24 -1.20
CA LEU A 248 4.84 -9.72 -0.39
C LEU A 248 4.37 -10.41 0.89
N PRO A 249 4.77 -11.66 1.15
CA PRO A 249 4.57 -12.28 2.45
C PRO A 249 5.32 -11.50 3.53
N GLY A 250 4.62 -11.03 4.55
CA GLY A 250 5.24 -10.27 5.64
C GLY A 250 4.22 -9.56 6.51
N SER A 251 4.62 -9.15 7.72
CA SER A 251 3.74 -8.44 8.64
C SER A 251 3.69 -6.95 8.31
N ALA A 252 2.50 -6.36 8.28
CA ALA A 252 2.33 -4.92 8.15
C ALA A 252 2.71 -4.21 9.46
N ASN A 253 3.41 -3.08 9.36
CA ASN A 253 3.74 -2.23 10.51
C ASN A 253 2.97 -0.91 10.50
N THR A 254 2.40 -0.53 9.37
CA THR A 254 1.61 0.69 9.16
C THR A 254 0.36 0.36 8.36
N LEU A 255 -0.62 1.27 8.33
CA LEU A 255 -1.82 1.12 7.48
C LEU A 255 -1.46 0.92 6.00
N LEU A 256 -0.51 1.69 5.47
CA LEU A 256 -0.04 1.54 4.09
C LEU A 256 0.69 0.22 3.84
N ASP A 257 1.36 -0.32 4.86
CA ASP A 257 2.01 -1.62 4.75
C ASP A 257 1.00 -2.77 4.53
N GLN A 258 -0.25 -2.64 5.01
CA GLN A 258 -1.30 -3.65 4.81
C GLN A 258 -1.63 -3.90 3.33
N ALA A 259 -1.49 -2.87 2.49
CA ALA A 259 -1.70 -3.00 1.06
C ALA A 259 -0.49 -3.58 0.29
N VAL A 260 0.65 -3.77 0.96
CA VAL A 260 1.90 -4.29 0.36
C VAL A 260 2.25 -5.66 0.89
N TYR A 261 1.92 -5.91 2.17
CA TYR A 261 2.34 -7.11 2.88
C TYR A 261 1.13 -7.94 3.33
N ASP A 262 1.15 -9.21 2.94
CA ASP A 262 0.14 -10.23 3.26
C ASP A 262 0.78 -11.32 4.13
N PRO A 263 0.58 -11.30 5.46
CA PRO A 263 1.19 -12.28 6.33
C PRO A 263 0.85 -13.71 5.92
N LYS A 264 1.88 -14.53 5.60
CA LYS A 264 1.72 -15.91 5.13
C LYS A 264 0.86 -16.05 3.87
N SER A 265 0.77 -14.99 3.05
CA SER A 265 -0.10 -14.94 1.85
C SER A 265 -1.57 -15.25 2.16
N ARG A 266 -2.10 -14.74 3.29
CA ARG A 266 -3.46 -15.04 3.78
C ARG A 266 -4.53 -14.61 2.78
N MET A 267 -4.47 -13.37 2.31
CA MET A 267 -5.45 -12.82 1.36
C MET A 267 -5.37 -13.55 0.02
N LEU A 268 -4.16 -13.76 -0.50
CA LEU A 268 -3.94 -14.51 -1.74
C LEU A 268 -4.53 -15.92 -1.65
N ARG A 269 -4.26 -16.64 -0.57
CA ARG A 269 -4.78 -18.01 -0.37
C ARG A 269 -6.30 -18.02 -0.17
N ALA A 270 -6.85 -17.05 0.59
CA ALA A 270 -8.28 -16.92 0.77
C ALA A 270 -9.00 -16.63 -0.56
N PHE A 271 -8.41 -15.76 -1.41
CA PHE A 271 -8.91 -15.52 -2.76
C PHE A 271 -8.98 -16.82 -3.56
N LEU A 272 -7.89 -17.57 -3.66
CA LEU A 272 -7.84 -18.82 -4.43
C LEU A 272 -8.85 -19.85 -3.91
N THR A 273 -8.90 -20.05 -2.59
CA THR A 273 -9.80 -21.05 -1.97
C THR A 273 -11.28 -20.69 -2.15
N GLY A 274 -11.62 -19.39 -2.09
CA GLY A 274 -13.01 -18.94 -2.22
C GLY A 274 -13.50 -18.78 -3.65
N LEU A 275 -12.58 -18.69 -4.64
CA LEU A 275 -12.91 -18.27 -6.00
C LEU A 275 -13.98 -19.15 -6.66
N LEU A 276 -13.83 -20.48 -6.61
CA LEU A 276 -14.79 -21.42 -7.23
C LEU A 276 -16.24 -21.24 -6.74
N ALA A 277 -16.42 -20.97 -5.46
CA ALA A 277 -17.74 -20.80 -4.87
C ALA A 277 -18.45 -19.52 -5.37
N HIS A 278 -17.67 -18.56 -5.88
CA HIS A 278 -18.13 -17.24 -6.28
C HIS A 278 -18.08 -17.00 -7.80
N LEU A 279 -17.65 -18.01 -8.58
CA LEU A 279 -17.74 -17.96 -10.03
C LEU A 279 -19.09 -18.49 -10.53
N GLU A 280 -19.65 -17.81 -11.52
CA GLU A 280 -20.71 -18.34 -12.37
C GLU A 280 -20.19 -19.48 -13.25
N PRO A 281 -21.06 -20.37 -13.78
CA PRO A 281 -20.65 -21.35 -14.77
C PRO A 281 -19.96 -20.68 -15.97
N GLY A 282 -18.72 -21.12 -16.30
CA GLY A 282 -17.92 -20.52 -17.36
C GLY A 282 -17.20 -19.22 -16.98
N GLY A 283 -17.37 -18.74 -15.75
CA GLY A 283 -16.67 -17.56 -15.24
C GLY A 283 -15.18 -17.77 -15.00
N GLU A 284 -14.45 -16.69 -14.85
CA GLU A 284 -13.02 -16.72 -14.58
C GLU A 284 -12.58 -15.74 -13.47
N GLY A 285 -11.51 -16.10 -12.78
CA GLY A 285 -10.82 -15.22 -11.82
C GLY A 285 -9.59 -14.58 -12.45
N TRP A 286 -9.37 -13.29 -12.17
CA TRP A 286 -8.16 -12.58 -12.54
C TRP A 286 -7.35 -12.26 -11.29
N LEU A 287 -6.22 -12.93 -11.15
CA LEU A 287 -5.25 -12.64 -10.09
C LEU A 287 -4.16 -11.73 -10.64
N VAL A 288 -4.05 -10.53 -10.06
CA VAL A 288 -2.96 -9.60 -10.38
C VAL A 288 -1.89 -9.72 -9.30
N ILE A 289 -0.68 -10.12 -9.68
CA ILE A 289 0.40 -10.36 -8.73
C ILE A 289 1.78 -10.15 -9.36
N SER A 290 2.73 -9.63 -8.57
CA SER A 290 4.14 -9.56 -8.94
C SER A 290 4.89 -10.80 -8.47
N ASP A 291 5.89 -11.21 -9.24
CA ASP A 291 6.84 -12.27 -8.87
C ASP A 291 7.96 -11.78 -7.94
N LEU A 292 7.88 -10.53 -7.43
CA LEU A 292 8.89 -9.99 -6.53
C LEU A 292 9.11 -10.86 -5.28
N ALA A 293 8.05 -11.51 -4.76
CA ALA A 293 8.17 -12.46 -3.66
C ALA A 293 9.04 -13.67 -4.03
N GLU A 294 8.98 -14.11 -5.27
CA GLU A 294 9.79 -15.21 -5.80
C GLU A 294 11.24 -14.76 -5.98
N GLN A 295 11.46 -13.58 -6.57
CA GLN A 295 12.78 -12.97 -6.72
C GLN A 295 13.50 -12.72 -5.38
N LEU A 296 12.73 -12.51 -4.31
CA LEU A 296 13.23 -12.33 -2.95
C LEU A 296 13.32 -13.65 -2.15
N GLY A 297 12.93 -14.78 -2.73
CA GLY A 297 12.93 -16.09 -2.05
C GLY A 297 11.92 -16.19 -0.89
N LEU A 298 10.85 -15.39 -0.92
CA LEU A 298 9.82 -15.33 0.12
C LEU A 298 8.64 -16.26 -0.14
N ARG A 299 8.44 -16.65 -1.39
CA ARG A 299 7.45 -17.59 -1.91
C ARG A 299 7.96 -18.13 -3.24
N SER A 300 7.85 -19.41 -3.49
CA SER A 300 8.22 -19.99 -4.77
C SER A 300 7.07 -19.93 -5.78
N ARG A 301 7.40 -20.08 -7.07
CA ARG A 301 6.41 -20.25 -8.14
C ARG A 301 5.61 -21.52 -7.95
N ASP A 302 6.26 -22.60 -7.53
CA ASP A 302 5.63 -23.90 -7.32
C ASP A 302 4.62 -23.87 -6.18
N GLU A 303 4.90 -23.09 -5.09
CA GLU A 303 3.93 -22.87 -4.03
C GLU A 303 2.67 -22.16 -4.55
N LEU A 304 2.81 -21.12 -5.38
CA LEU A 304 1.66 -20.44 -5.97
C LEU A 304 0.85 -21.36 -6.88
N LEU A 305 1.52 -22.13 -7.73
CA LEU A 305 0.85 -23.09 -8.62
C LEU A 305 0.20 -24.23 -7.84
N GLY A 306 0.83 -24.71 -6.76
CA GLY A 306 0.25 -25.67 -5.84
C GLY A 306 -1.05 -25.16 -5.21
N TRP A 307 -1.06 -23.93 -4.68
CA TRP A 307 -2.28 -23.35 -4.09
C TRP A 307 -3.41 -23.15 -5.11
N ILE A 308 -3.07 -22.83 -6.38
CA ILE A 308 -4.06 -22.74 -7.47
C ILE A 308 -4.67 -24.13 -7.72
N ALA A 309 -3.84 -25.18 -7.84
CA ALA A 309 -4.29 -26.55 -8.08
C ALA A 309 -5.10 -27.11 -6.89
N ASP A 310 -4.63 -26.89 -5.65
CA ASP A 310 -5.32 -27.32 -4.42
C ASP A 310 -6.70 -26.66 -4.27
N ALA A 311 -6.88 -25.46 -4.83
CA ALA A 311 -8.17 -24.78 -4.88
C ALA A 311 -9.10 -25.29 -6.00
N GLY A 312 -8.72 -26.32 -6.77
CA GLY A 312 -9.49 -26.83 -7.89
C GLY A 312 -9.50 -25.90 -9.11
N LEU A 313 -8.48 -25.06 -9.22
CA LEU A 313 -8.32 -24.08 -10.30
C LEU A 313 -7.18 -24.48 -11.23
N ARG A 314 -7.24 -24.01 -12.48
CA ARG A 314 -6.14 -24.08 -13.44
C ARG A 314 -5.85 -22.71 -14.04
N VAL A 315 -4.62 -22.52 -14.48
CA VAL A 315 -4.21 -21.31 -15.21
C VAL A 315 -4.66 -21.44 -16.67
N ALA A 316 -5.66 -20.64 -17.05
CA ALA A 316 -6.15 -20.59 -18.44
C ALA A 316 -5.31 -19.65 -19.33
N GLY A 317 -4.58 -18.72 -18.72
CA GLY A 317 -3.70 -17.80 -19.44
C GLY A 317 -2.99 -16.85 -18.48
N ARG A 318 -1.95 -16.19 -18.98
CA ARG A 318 -1.18 -15.20 -18.23
C ARG A 318 -0.71 -14.07 -19.15
N ARG A 319 -0.77 -12.84 -18.68
CA ARG A 319 -0.17 -11.67 -19.33
C ARG A 319 0.82 -11.04 -18.37
N ASP A 320 1.94 -10.62 -18.89
CA ASP A 320 3.08 -10.12 -18.15
C ASP A 320 3.43 -8.68 -18.55
N VAL A 321 3.87 -7.88 -17.59
CA VAL A 321 4.41 -6.54 -17.82
C VAL A 321 5.61 -6.30 -16.90
N LYS A 322 6.62 -5.59 -17.38
CA LYS A 322 7.74 -5.14 -16.55
C LYS A 322 7.37 -3.86 -15.82
N PRO A 323 7.66 -3.75 -14.50
CA PRO A 323 7.49 -2.52 -13.78
C PRO A 323 8.38 -1.40 -14.34
N THR A 324 7.81 -0.20 -14.49
CA THR A 324 8.52 0.99 -14.99
C THR A 324 8.77 2.03 -13.90
N HIS A 325 8.33 1.76 -12.65
CA HIS A 325 8.44 2.71 -11.54
C HIS A 325 9.91 2.92 -11.11
N ARG A 326 10.17 4.09 -10.51
CA ARG A 326 11.52 4.54 -10.13
C ARG A 326 12.35 3.50 -9.35
N ARG A 327 11.74 2.75 -8.43
CA ARG A 327 12.49 1.74 -7.63
C ARG A 327 12.92 0.52 -8.43
N ALA A 328 12.26 0.19 -9.53
CA ALA A 328 12.66 -0.93 -10.38
C ALA A 328 13.98 -0.62 -11.13
N VAL A 329 14.23 0.66 -11.38
CA VAL A 329 15.42 1.14 -12.12
C VAL A 329 16.47 1.80 -11.22
N ASP A 330 16.23 1.92 -9.90
CA ASP A 330 17.13 2.57 -8.95
C ASP A 330 18.30 1.64 -8.56
N PRO A 331 19.53 1.89 -9.02
CA PRO A 331 20.67 1.03 -8.71
C PRO A 331 21.08 1.08 -7.22
N ASP A 332 20.64 2.11 -6.49
CA ASP A 332 20.90 2.26 -5.06
C ASP A 332 19.85 1.53 -4.18
N ASP A 333 18.80 0.92 -4.77
CA ASP A 333 17.86 0.10 -4.01
C ASP A 333 18.58 -1.18 -3.53
N PRO A 334 18.51 -1.54 -2.23
CA PRO A 334 19.18 -2.74 -1.69
C PRO A 334 18.77 -4.05 -2.40
N PHE A 335 17.59 -4.05 -3.00
CA PHE A 335 17.02 -5.20 -3.74
C PHE A 335 16.91 -4.92 -5.24
N HIS A 336 17.79 -4.06 -5.77
CA HIS A 336 17.77 -3.68 -7.19
C HIS A 336 17.75 -4.89 -8.12
N SER A 337 18.54 -5.92 -7.86
CA SER A 337 18.58 -7.15 -8.66
C SER A 337 17.21 -7.82 -8.75
N ALA A 338 16.54 -8.01 -7.61
CA ALA A 338 15.19 -8.59 -7.57
C ALA A 338 14.14 -7.69 -8.23
N ARG A 339 14.22 -6.35 -7.97
CA ARG A 339 13.26 -5.39 -8.54
C ARG A 339 13.42 -5.16 -10.03
N SER A 340 14.63 -5.19 -10.55
CA SER A 340 14.89 -5.07 -11.99
C SER A 340 14.49 -6.32 -12.78
N ALA A 341 14.45 -7.47 -12.12
CA ALA A 341 13.97 -8.73 -12.66
C ALA A 341 12.45 -8.91 -12.47
N GLU A 342 11.82 -8.09 -11.63
CA GLU A 342 10.39 -8.18 -11.29
C GLU A 342 9.50 -8.17 -12.53
N ILE A 343 8.49 -9.05 -12.53
CA ILE A 343 7.43 -9.11 -13.52
C ILE A 343 6.08 -9.04 -12.79
N THR A 344 5.23 -8.13 -13.19
CA THR A 344 3.83 -8.08 -12.76
C THR A 344 2.97 -8.84 -13.77
N SER A 345 2.10 -9.72 -13.28
CA SER A 345 1.31 -10.60 -14.12
C SER A 345 -0.16 -10.55 -13.75
N LEU A 346 -1.02 -10.63 -14.77
CA LEU A 346 -2.41 -10.99 -14.64
C LEU A 346 -2.57 -12.47 -15.01
N TRP A 347 -3.00 -13.27 -14.06
CA TRP A 347 -3.28 -14.70 -14.22
C TRP A 347 -4.77 -14.90 -14.39
N ARG A 348 -5.18 -15.55 -15.48
CA ARG A 348 -6.55 -16.00 -15.70
C ARG A 348 -6.73 -17.38 -15.13
N LEU A 349 -7.63 -17.51 -14.18
CA LEU A 349 -7.90 -18.73 -13.42
C LEU A 349 -9.32 -19.22 -13.75
N THR A 350 -9.45 -20.49 -14.09
CA THR A 350 -10.74 -21.14 -14.37
C THR A 350 -10.84 -22.42 -13.55
N PRO A 351 -12.04 -22.97 -13.35
CA PRO A 351 -12.21 -24.32 -12.81
C PRO A 351 -11.33 -25.33 -13.57
N ALA A 352 -10.74 -26.30 -12.85
CA ALA A 352 -9.84 -27.32 -13.39
C ALA A 352 -10.58 -28.32 -14.29
#